data_6d5c086961fb9b3fab437ef634932d8b
#
_entry.id   6d5c086961fb9b3fab437ef634932d8b
#
_cell.length_a   1.000
_cell.length_b   1.000
_cell.length_c   1.000
_cell.angle_alpha   90.00
_cell.angle_beta   90.00
_cell.angle_gamma   90.00
#
_symmetry.space_group_name_H-M   'P 1'
#
loop_
_entity.id
_entity.type
_entity.pdbx_description
1 polymer ?
#
loop_
_entity_poly.entity_id
_entity_poly.type
_entity_poly.pdbx_seq_one_letter_code
_entity_poly.pdbx_strand_id
1 'polypeptide(L)'
;MSRSLRLLRVIVLCCAAAAVVGPAIAQTPPATTTPSPAAQSPAQTPALKPGTMPKASMPAPAPPTPPAVFKDPIVANINGQAIHLSELEVAQQALPQQYRNMPMQAVFPALLDRIIDSKLVVQDGRKNKVSEDPAFKKRMAFVEEQVIQDFWLQREIAKKVTAEKLQQRYEERLKSMPAEEEVHARHILVATEDEAKAIIADLKKGTAFDKLAKEKSTDKASGAEGGDLGWFKKSDMVKEFAEAAFALKKGEMTETPIKTQFGYHIIRLEDRRQAPPPAFEEMSDQLREELARETVTSMLDQLRAAAKIDKFNMDGSKPEPVAAKPAAPAKPAAPTLAPSPVK
;
A
#
# COMPACT_ATOMS: atom_id res chain seq x y z
N MET A 1 1.34 -1.84 -30.67
CA MET A 1 0.23 -2.04 -29.75
C MET A 1 0.45 -3.33 -29.01
N SER A 2 0.63 -3.23 -27.71
CA SER A 2 0.42 -4.24 -26.66
C SER A 2 1.07 -5.64 -26.82
N ARG A 3 2.36 -5.76 -26.39
CA ARG A 3 2.98 -7.02 -25.98
C ARG A 3 4.19 -6.73 -25.08
N SER A 4 4.00 -6.14 -23.91
CA SER A 4 5.11 -5.94 -22.95
C SER A 4 4.63 -5.80 -21.51
N LEU A 5 3.67 -6.64 -21.08
CA LEU A 5 3.21 -6.62 -19.68
C LEU A 5 2.90 -8.03 -19.15
N ARG A 6 3.77 -9.02 -19.45
CA ARG A 6 3.61 -10.38 -18.90
C ARG A 6 4.95 -11.00 -18.57
N LEU A 7 5.74 -10.40 -17.67
CA LEU A 7 6.96 -11.07 -17.21
C LEU A 7 7.36 -10.67 -15.78
N LEU A 8 6.41 -10.55 -14.86
CA LEU A 8 6.75 -10.41 -13.45
C LEU A 8 5.70 -11.04 -12.51
N ARG A 9 5.30 -12.29 -12.82
CA ARG A 9 4.46 -13.09 -11.92
C ARG A 9 4.80 -14.57 -12.01
N VAL A 10 6.04 -14.93 -11.71
CA VAL A 10 6.41 -16.34 -11.49
C VAL A 10 7.53 -16.36 -10.46
N ILE A 11 7.23 -16.25 -9.22
CA ILE A 11 7.96 -16.81 -8.07
C ILE A 11 7.03 -16.63 -6.87
N VAL A 12 6.03 -17.44 -6.74
CA VAL A 12 5.44 -18.00 -5.50
C VAL A 12 4.27 -18.87 -5.96
N LEU A 13 4.50 -20.12 -6.21
CA LEU A 13 3.45 -21.14 -6.09
C LEU A 13 4.06 -22.55 -6.17
N CYS A 14 4.23 -23.16 -5.02
CA CYS A 14 4.23 -24.61 -4.91
C CYS A 14 3.83 -25.01 -3.48
N CYS A 15 2.55 -25.17 -3.27
CA CYS A 15 1.93 -26.12 -2.32
C CYS A 15 0.43 -26.10 -2.57
N ALA A 16 -0.01 -26.85 -3.59
CA ALA A 16 -1.41 -27.19 -3.77
C ALA A 16 -1.71 -28.48 -2.99
N ALA A 17 -2.53 -28.39 -1.97
CA ALA A 17 -3.23 -29.53 -1.38
C ALA A 17 -4.71 -29.41 -1.73
N ALA A 18 -5.26 -30.47 -2.32
CA ALA A 18 -6.64 -30.57 -2.75
C ALA A 18 -7.62 -30.47 -1.57
N ALA A 19 -8.65 -29.64 -1.70
CA ALA A 19 -9.78 -29.59 -0.79
C ALA A 19 -11.05 -30.09 -1.50
N VAL A 20 -11.65 -31.10 -0.90
CA VAL A 20 -12.94 -31.69 -1.25
C VAL A 20 -14.05 -30.71 -0.87
N VAL A 21 -14.98 -30.48 -1.79
CA VAL A 21 -16.18 -29.64 -1.63
C VAL A 21 -17.31 -30.45 -0.97
N GLY A 22 -17.87 -29.92 0.11
CA GLY A 22 -19.15 -30.34 0.66
C GLY A 22 -19.99 -29.10 1.01
N PRO A 23 -21.33 -29.09 0.76
CA PRO A 23 -22.16 -27.91 0.95
C PRO A 23 -22.57 -27.73 2.41
N ALA A 24 -22.38 -26.54 2.97
CA ALA A 24 -22.87 -26.17 4.29
C ALA A 24 -24.08 -25.23 4.19
N ILE A 25 -25.14 -25.65 4.87
CA ILE A 25 -26.41 -25.01 5.08
C ILE A 25 -26.24 -23.79 6.02
N ALA A 26 -26.83 -22.68 5.64
CA ALA A 26 -26.91 -21.47 6.43
C ALA A 26 -27.77 -21.64 7.68
N GLN A 27 -27.26 -21.29 8.86
CA GLN A 27 -28.06 -20.98 10.05
C GLN A 27 -27.58 -19.65 10.63
N THR A 28 -28.48 -18.68 10.67
CA THR A 28 -28.32 -17.40 11.37
C THR A 28 -28.64 -17.56 12.85
N PRO A 29 -27.82 -17.05 13.80
CA PRO A 29 -28.20 -16.92 15.21
C PRO A 29 -28.88 -15.56 15.49
N PRO A 30 -29.78 -15.49 16.50
CA PRO A 30 -30.57 -14.31 16.81
C PRO A 30 -29.77 -13.27 17.60
N ALA A 31 -30.14 -12.02 17.39
CA ALA A 31 -29.61 -10.85 18.07
C ALA A 31 -29.96 -10.84 19.57
N THR A 32 -28.95 -10.76 20.44
CA THR A 32 -29.10 -10.42 21.84
C THR A 32 -28.77 -8.94 22.07
N THR A 33 -29.77 -8.21 22.48
CA THR A 33 -29.69 -6.83 22.94
C THR A 33 -29.12 -6.78 24.34
N THR A 34 -28.03 -6.04 24.56
CA THR A 34 -27.51 -5.68 25.86
C THR A 34 -27.65 -4.17 26.08
N PRO A 35 -28.16 -3.71 27.22
CA PRO A 35 -28.41 -2.28 27.43
C PRO A 35 -27.13 -1.50 27.79
N SER A 36 -27.07 -0.28 27.26
CA SER A 36 -26.04 0.74 27.54
C SER A 36 -26.14 1.25 28.98
N PRO A 37 -25.03 1.41 29.72
CA PRO A 37 -25.06 2.10 31.01
C PRO A 37 -24.98 3.64 30.82
N ALA A 38 -25.81 4.31 31.62
CA ALA A 38 -26.03 5.72 31.66
C ALA A 38 -24.78 6.56 32.01
N ALA A 39 -24.73 7.74 31.41
CA ALA A 39 -23.77 8.79 31.66
C ALA A 39 -23.84 9.28 33.13
N GLN A 40 -22.70 9.25 33.84
CA GLN A 40 -22.52 9.95 35.10
C GLN A 40 -21.78 11.26 34.87
N SER A 41 -22.40 12.35 35.32
CA SER A 41 -21.83 13.71 35.35
C SER A 41 -20.56 13.79 36.21
N PRO A 42 -19.60 14.68 35.88
CA PRO A 42 -18.41 14.87 36.69
C PRO A 42 -18.69 15.74 37.92
N ALA A 43 -18.29 15.23 39.06
CA ALA A 43 -18.30 15.95 40.35
C ALA A 43 -17.25 17.06 40.35
N GLN A 44 -17.64 18.22 40.91
CA GLN A 44 -16.82 19.40 41.07
C GLN A 44 -15.68 19.15 42.08
N THR A 45 -14.45 19.46 41.71
CA THR A 45 -13.28 19.49 42.58
C THR A 45 -13.17 20.87 43.24
N PRO A 46 -12.94 20.97 44.58
CA PRO A 46 -12.71 22.25 45.25
C PRO A 46 -11.29 22.77 45.02
N ALA A 47 -11.18 24.09 44.88
CA ALA A 47 -9.93 24.81 44.70
C ALA A 47 -9.02 24.70 45.94
N LEU A 48 -7.79 24.21 45.75
CA LEU A 48 -6.71 24.23 46.76
C LEU A 48 -5.85 25.48 46.59
N LYS A 49 -5.61 26.15 47.74
CA LYS A 49 -4.74 27.33 47.89
C LYS A 49 -3.27 26.99 47.63
N PRO A 50 -2.44 27.96 47.17
CA PRO A 50 -1.01 27.71 46.91
C PRO A 50 -0.23 27.57 48.23
N GLY A 51 0.22 26.35 48.48
CA GLY A 51 1.14 26.02 49.57
C GLY A 51 2.52 25.71 49.01
N THR A 52 3.53 26.27 49.67
CA THR A 52 4.97 26.16 49.37
C THR A 52 5.43 24.71 49.23
N MET A 53 6.00 24.35 48.08
CA MET A 53 6.55 23.02 47.83
C MET A 53 7.89 22.84 48.58
N PRO A 54 8.08 21.75 49.32
CA PRO A 54 9.41 21.34 49.77
C PRO A 54 10.18 20.73 48.58
N LYS A 55 11.44 21.09 48.48
CA LYS A 55 12.40 20.63 47.47
C LYS A 55 12.64 19.12 47.65
N ALA A 56 11.92 18.29 46.88
CA ALA A 56 12.14 16.86 46.85
C ALA A 56 13.44 16.57 46.06
N SER A 57 14.43 16.00 46.74
CA SER A 57 15.63 15.47 46.12
C SER A 57 15.23 14.25 45.28
N MET A 58 15.53 14.31 43.97
CA MET A 58 15.37 13.16 43.07
C MET A 58 16.24 11.98 43.55
N PRO A 59 15.68 10.78 43.70
CA PRO A 59 16.51 9.60 43.89
C PRO A 59 17.39 9.36 42.64
N ALA A 60 18.64 8.96 42.90
CA ALA A 60 19.60 8.61 41.84
C ALA A 60 19.02 7.53 40.92
N PRO A 61 19.32 7.57 39.61
CA PRO A 61 18.88 6.53 38.69
C PRO A 61 19.40 5.17 39.15
N ALA A 62 18.48 4.20 39.25
CA ALA A 62 18.85 2.82 39.56
C ALA A 62 19.85 2.30 38.50
N PRO A 63 20.83 1.46 38.88
CA PRO A 63 21.75 0.88 37.93
C PRO A 63 20.98 0.06 36.87
N PRO A 64 21.44 0.04 35.60
CA PRO A 64 20.77 -0.70 34.55
C PRO A 64 20.65 -2.17 34.95
N THR A 65 19.44 -2.68 34.99
CA THR A 65 19.17 -4.11 35.15
C THR A 65 19.90 -4.86 34.04
N PRO A 66 20.69 -5.91 34.37
CA PRO A 66 21.32 -6.71 33.35
C PRO A 66 20.26 -7.28 32.42
N PRO A 67 20.53 -7.42 31.11
CA PRO A 67 19.56 -7.96 30.16
C PRO A 67 19.06 -9.30 30.67
N ALA A 68 17.74 -9.46 30.72
CA ALA A 68 17.11 -10.70 31.11
C ALA A 68 17.68 -11.81 30.20
N VAL A 69 18.39 -12.75 30.75
CA VAL A 69 18.83 -13.96 30.06
C VAL A 69 17.54 -14.71 29.73
N PHE A 70 17.07 -14.60 28.50
CA PHE A 70 15.95 -15.41 28.03
C PHE A 70 16.37 -16.87 28.15
N LYS A 71 15.87 -17.53 29.17
CA LYS A 71 16.03 -18.97 29.29
C LYS A 71 15.18 -19.61 28.20
N ASP A 72 15.83 -20.20 27.21
CA ASP A 72 15.16 -21.02 26.20
C ASP A 72 14.98 -22.43 26.78
N PRO A 73 13.83 -22.75 27.40
CA PRO A 73 13.66 -23.99 28.13
C PRO A 73 13.61 -25.18 27.17
N ILE A 74 14.17 -26.31 27.61
CA ILE A 74 14.00 -27.58 26.93
C ILE A 74 12.57 -28.06 27.17
N VAL A 75 11.81 -28.31 26.11
CA VAL A 75 10.42 -28.73 26.12
C VAL A 75 10.25 -30.22 25.79
N ALA A 76 11.26 -30.83 25.17
CA ALA A 76 11.33 -32.29 24.96
C ALA A 76 12.77 -32.74 24.74
N ASN A 77 12.97 -34.08 24.80
CA ASN A 77 14.27 -34.70 24.48
C ASN A 77 14.01 -35.94 23.61
N ILE A 78 14.65 -36.02 22.45
CA ILE A 78 14.51 -37.15 21.51
C ILE A 78 15.88 -37.77 21.29
N ASN A 79 16.07 -38.99 21.75
CA ASN A 79 17.34 -39.72 21.55
C ASN A 79 18.58 -38.91 21.98
N GLY A 80 18.47 -38.13 23.07
CA GLY A 80 19.54 -37.27 23.56
C GLY A 80 19.62 -35.87 22.90
N GLN A 81 18.79 -35.57 21.91
CA GLN A 81 18.70 -34.24 21.29
C GLN A 81 17.58 -33.45 21.96
N ALA A 82 17.90 -32.31 22.56
CA ALA A 82 16.93 -31.42 23.18
C ALA A 82 16.13 -30.66 22.10
N ILE A 83 14.85 -30.42 22.40
CA ILE A 83 13.98 -29.48 21.68
C ILE A 83 13.73 -28.30 22.60
N HIS A 84 14.00 -27.13 22.12
CA HIS A 84 13.82 -25.87 22.84
C HIS A 84 12.51 -25.19 22.50
N LEU A 85 11.99 -24.35 23.40
CA LEU A 85 10.77 -23.59 23.20
C LEU A 85 10.88 -22.66 21.97
N SER A 86 12.04 -22.08 21.74
CA SER A 86 12.31 -21.24 20.56
C SER A 86 12.06 -21.96 19.23
N GLU A 87 12.30 -23.28 19.17
CA GLU A 87 12.00 -24.08 17.97
C GLU A 87 10.48 -24.15 17.70
N LEU A 88 9.66 -24.20 18.76
CA LEU A 88 8.21 -24.18 18.65
C LEU A 88 7.71 -22.80 18.22
N GLU A 89 8.32 -21.73 18.73
CA GLU A 89 7.99 -20.36 18.32
C GLU A 89 8.25 -20.14 16.82
N VAL A 90 9.39 -20.60 16.32
CA VAL A 90 9.70 -20.57 14.88
C VAL A 90 8.71 -21.41 14.08
N ALA A 91 8.37 -22.62 14.56
CA ALA A 91 7.42 -23.49 13.90
C ALA A 91 5.99 -22.89 13.89
N GLN A 92 5.59 -22.16 14.93
CA GLN A 92 4.32 -21.45 14.99
C GLN A 92 4.22 -20.39 13.90
N GLN A 93 5.32 -19.66 13.60
CA GLN A 93 5.35 -18.66 12.52
C GLN A 93 5.11 -19.29 11.13
N ALA A 94 5.42 -20.57 10.96
CA ALA A 94 5.19 -21.30 9.71
C ALA A 94 3.75 -21.84 9.56
N LEU A 95 2.91 -21.72 10.59
CA LEU A 95 1.51 -22.15 10.53
C LEU A 95 0.64 -21.22 9.68
N PRO A 96 -0.52 -21.68 9.18
CA PRO A 96 -1.54 -20.82 8.59
C PRO A 96 -1.93 -19.68 9.54
N GLN A 97 -2.31 -18.52 8.98
CA GLN A 97 -2.55 -17.27 9.73
C GLN A 97 -3.50 -17.44 10.94
N GLN A 98 -4.52 -18.27 10.80
CA GLN A 98 -5.48 -18.55 11.87
C GLN A 98 -4.85 -19.16 13.14
N TYR A 99 -3.76 -19.91 13.01
CA TYR A 99 -3.05 -20.54 14.12
C TYR A 99 -1.86 -19.72 14.63
N ARG A 100 -1.28 -18.83 13.80
CA ARG A 100 -0.15 -17.97 14.19
C ARG A 100 -0.49 -17.01 15.32
N ASN A 101 -1.73 -16.53 15.35
CA ASN A 101 -2.21 -15.56 16.34
C ASN A 101 -2.79 -16.21 17.61
N MET A 102 -2.81 -17.55 17.68
CA MET A 102 -3.27 -18.25 18.89
C MET A 102 -2.20 -18.19 20.00
N PRO A 103 -2.61 -18.10 21.27
CA PRO A 103 -1.67 -18.24 22.37
C PRO A 103 -0.86 -19.52 22.26
N MET A 104 0.46 -19.46 22.52
CA MET A 104 1.36 -20.63 22.45
C MET A 104 0.81 -21.80 23.25
N GLN A 105 0.24 -21.56 24.43
CA GLN A 105 -0.33 -22.60 25.31
C GLN A 105 -1.43 -23.43 24.63
N ALA A 106 -2.20 -22.84 23.74
CA ALA A 106 -3.29 -23.53 23.04
C ALA A 106 -2.78 -24.46 21.93
N VAL A 107 -1.68 -24.09 21.28
CA VAL A 107 -1.10 -24.84 20.15
C VAL A 107 0.07 -25.74 20.57
N PHE A 108 0.60 -25.53 21.77
CA PHE A 108 1.83 -26.16 22.26
C PHE A 108 1.83 -27.69 22.15
N PRO A 109 0.81 -28.48 22.67
CA PRO A 109 0.88 -29.92 22.60
C PRO A 109 0.95 -30.43 21.16
N ALA A 110 0.05 -29.99 20.31
CA ALA A 110 -0.02 -30.43 18.92
C ALA A 110 1.22 -30.00 18.10
N LEU A 111 1.77 -28.80 18.41
CA LEU A 111 2.97 -28.30 17.74
C LEU A 111 4.21 -29.07 18.19
N LEU A 112 4.31 -29.40 19.48
CA LEU A 112 5.39 -30.22 20.03
C LEU A 112 5.39 -31.62 19.43
N ASP A 113 4.24 -32.31 19.39
CA ASP A 113 4.11 -33.64 18.78
C ASP A 113 4.55 -33.58 17.29
N ARG A 114 4.11 -32.59 16.55
CA ARG A 114 4.52 -32.40 15.14
C ARG A 114 6.01 -32.21 14.98
N ILE A 115 6.67 -31.46 15.86
CA ILE A 115 8.12 -31.26 15.82
C ILE A 115 8.84 -32.57 16.17
N ILE A 116 8.35 -33.30 17.17
CA ILE A 116 8.89 -34.61 17.54
C ILE A 116 8.84 -35.55 16.33
N ASP A 117 7.70 -35.69 15.69
CA ASP A 117 7.53 -36.57 14.51
C ASP A 117 8.47 -36.15 13.37
N SER A 118 8.52 -34.86 13.09
CA SER A 118 9.42 -34.32 12.06
C SER A 118 10.89 -34.64 12.36
N LYS A 119 11.34 -34.46 13.60
CA LYS A 119 12.71 -34.76 14.00
C LYS A 119 13.03 -36.28 13.95
N LEU A 120 12.06 -37.11 14.29
CA LEU A 120 12.22 -38.57 14.17
C LEU A 120 12.40 -38.99 12.71
N VAL A 121 11.59 -38.46 11.78
CA VAL A 121 11.74 -38.70 10.34
C VAL A 121 13.10 -38.24 9.84
N VAL A 122 13.53 -37.03 10.23
CA VAL A 122 14.84 -36.50 9.86
C VAL A 122 15.98 -37.37 10.40
N GLN A 123 15.90 -37.83 11.65
CA GLN A 123 16.91 -38.73 12.23
C GLN A 123 16.97 -40.08 11.48
N ASP A 124 15.82 -40.65 11.13
CA ASP A 124 15.77 -41.87 10.33
C ASP A 124 16.35 -41.67 8.93
N GLY A 125 15.98 -40.59 8.25
CA GLY A 125 16.58 -40.21 6.95
C GLY A 125 18.10 -40.07 7.02
N ARG A 126 18.64 -39.49 8.11
CA ARG A 126 20.10 -39.39 8.31
C ARG A 126 20.74 -40.75 8.51
N LYS A 127 20.12 -41.66 9.29
CA LYS A 127 20.58 -43.05 9.47
C LYS A 127 20.63 -43.77 8.12
N ASN A 128 19.66 -43.53 7.28
CA ASN A 128 19.57 -44.11 5.93
C ASN A 128 20.38 -43.37 4.89
N LYS A 129 21.27 -42.41 5.30
CA LYS A 129 22.20 -41.70 4.44
C LYS A 129 21.53 -40.91 3.30
N VAL A 130 20.31 -40.44 3.48
CA VAL A 130 19.58 -39.65 2.49
C VAL A 130 20.38 -38.44 2.00
N SER A 131 21.21 -37.86 2.89
CA SER A 131 22.10 -36.75 2.53
C SER A 131 23.22 -37.09 1.52
N GLU A 132 23.50 -38.39 1.34
CA GLU A 132 24.49 -38.87 0.36
C GLU A 132 23.87 -39.10 -1.03
N ASP A 133 22.54 -39.20 -1.11
CA ASP A 133 21.79 -39.42 -2.34
C ASP A 133 22.06 -38.30 -3.38
N PRO A 134 22.41 -38.65 -4.63
CA PRO A 134 22.67 -37.64 -5.67
C PRO A 134 21.49 -36.70 -5.95
N ALA A 135 20.25 -37.22 -5.88
CA ALA A 135 19.06 -36.38 -6.09
C ALA A 135 18.88 -35.40 -4.91
N PHE A 136 19.13 -35.84 -3.68
CA PHE A 136 19.15 -34.96 -2.52
C PHE A 136 20.21 -33.86 -2.65
N LYS A 137 21.44 -34.21 -3.01
CA LYS A 137 22.53 -33.25 -3.21
C LYS A 137 22.19 -32.21 -4.28
N LYS A 138 21.61 -32.66 -5.40
CA LYS A 138 21.16 -31.77 -6.49
C LYS A 138 20.08 -30.80 -5.99
N ARG A 139 19.12 -31.31 -5.19
CA ARG A 139 18.07 -30.50 -4.61
C ARG A 139 18.62 -29.48 -3.62
N MET A 140 19.55 -29.88 -2.78
CA MET A 140 20.19 -28.99 -1.81
C MET A 140 21.00 -27.88 -2.47
N ALA A 141 21.80 -28.20 -3.51
CA ALA A 141 22.53 -27.20 -4.28
C ALA A 141 21.59 -26.14 -4.87
N PHE A 142 20.45 -26.56 -5.42
CA PHE A 142 19.45 -25.63 -5.95
C PHE A 142 18.86 -24.72 -4.84
N VAL A 143 18.54 -25.29 -3.69
CA VAL A 143 18.03 -24.50 -2.54
C VAL A 143 19.10 -23.53 -2.04
N GLU A 144 20.35 -23.95 -1.95
CA GLU A 144 21.49 -23.12 -1.56
C GLU A 144 21.65 -21.91 -2.49
N GLU A 145 21.61 -22.13 -3.82
CA GLU A 145 21.66 -21.04 -4.81
C GLU A 145 20.55 -20.03 -4.61
N GLN A 146 19.31 -20.49 -4.37
CA GLN A 146 18.16 -19.61 -4.09
C GLN A 146 18.36 -18.79 -2.82
N VAL A 147 18.78 -19.44 -1.73
CA VAL A 147 19.03 -18.76 -0.45
C VAL A 147 20.14 -17.72 -0.59
N ILE A 148 21.24 -18.06 -1.26
CA ILE A 148 22.33 -17.11 -1.53
C ILE A 148 21.82 -15.93 -2.34
N GLN A 149 21.06 -16.16 -3.40
CA GLN A 149 20.49 -15.10 -4.24
C GLN A 149 19.60 -14.16 -3.42
N ASP A 150 18.62 -14.71 -2.70
CA ASP A 150 17.66 -13.93 -1.93
C ASP A 150 18.34 -13.12 -0.83
N PHE A 151 19.23 -13.78 -0.06
CA PHE A 151 19.96 -13.13 1.04
C PHE A 151 20.88 -12.01 0.55
N TRP A 152 21.58 -12.25 -0.56
CA TRP A 152 22.47 -11.26 -1.16
C TRP A 152 21.68 -10.06 -1.69
N LEU A 153 20.57 -10.30 -2.43
CA LEU A 153 19.73 -9.23 -2.95
C LEU A 153 19.13 -8.37 -1.83
N GLN A 154 18.57 -9.00 -0.81
CA GLN A 154 18.02 -8.29 0.36
C GLN A 154 19.09 -7.43 1.05
N ARG A 155 20.28 -7.97 1.25
CA ARG A 155 21.39 -7.26 1.86
C ARG A 155 21.84 -6.04 1.04
N GLU A 156 21.94 -6.18 -0.28
CA GLU A 156 22.33 -5.07 -1.15
C GLU A 156 21.23 -4.01 -1.27
N ILE A 157 19.96 -4.42 -1.32
CA ILE A 157 18.82 -3.51 -1.26
C ILE A 157 18.85 -2.73 0.06
N ALA A 158 18.98 -3.40 1.20
CA ALA A 158 19.01 -2.75 2.51
C ALA A 158 20.14 -1.73 2.65
N LYS A 159 21.30 -1.97 2.03
CA LYS A 159 22.41 -1.01 2.02
C LYS A 159 22.16 0.22 1.15
N LYS A 160 21.39 0.07 0.08
CA LYS A 160 21.21 1.12 -0.93
C LYS A 160 19.90 1.85 -0.83
N VAL A 161 18.85 1.24 -0.29
CA VAL A 161 17.52 1.85 -0.07
C VAL A 161 17.46 2.36 1.37
N THR A 162 18.20 3.42 1.62
CA THR A 162 18.24 4.08 2.95
C THR A 162 17.14 5.13 3.07
N ALA A 163 16.86 5.56 4.31
CA ALA A 163 15.87 6.61 4.57
C ALA A 163 16.23 7.92 3.84
N GLU A 164 17.53 8.27 3.79
CA GLU A 164 18.02 9.47 3.10
C GLU A 164 17.77 9.40 1.59
N LYS A 165 17.96 8.22 0.97
CA LYS A 165 17.68 8.05 -0.46
C LYS A 165 16.19 8.06 -0.77
N LEU A 166 15.37 7.54 0.12
CA LEU A 166 13.92 7.63 -0.01
C LEU A 166 13.47 9.09 0.06
N GLN A 167 13.99 9.86 1.01
CA GLN A 167 13.71 11.28 1.15
C GLN A 167 14.17 12.07 -0.09
N GLN A 168 15.37 11.81 -0.56
CA GLN A 168 15.89 12.43 -1.78
C GLN A 168 15.00 12.13 -2.99
N ARG A 169 14.59 10.87 -3.18
CA ARG A 169 13.72 10.47 -4.29
C ARG A 169 12.33 11.12 -4.19
N TYR A 170 11.80 11.26 -2.97
CA TYR A 170 10.56 11.99 -2.73
C TYR A 170 10.67 13.45 -3.17
N GLU A 171 11.72 14.15 -2.77
CA GLU A 171 11.96 15.55 -3.16
C GLU A 171 12.14 15.71 -4.68
N GLU A 172 12.85 14.78 -5.34
CA GLU A 172 12.97 14.73 -6.79
C GLU A 172 11.60 14.52 -7.46
N ARG A 173 10.79 13.65 -6.90
CA ARG A 173 9.45 13.37 -7.40
C ARG A 173 8.56 14.61 -7.29
N LEU A 174 8.58 15.30 -6.16
CA LEU A 174 7.82 16.55 -5.98
C LEU A 174 8.21 17.64 -7.00
N LYS A 175 9.51 17.79 -7.28
CA LYS A 175 9.98 18.75 -8.30
C LYS A 175 9.50 18.42 -9.72
N SER A 176 9.27 17.14 -10.01
CA SER A 176 8.83 16.67 -11.32
C SER A 176 7.32 16.52 -11.45
N MET A 177 6.58 16.60 -10.34
CA MET A 177 5.12 16.52 -10.35
C MET A 177 4.53 17.81 -10.94
N PRO A 178 3.55 17.70 -11.86
CA PRO A 178 2.80 18.86 -12.29
C PRO A 178 2.04 19.44 -11.10
N ALA A 179 2.00 20.77 -11.06
CA ALA A 179 1.15 21.45 -10.08
C ALA A 179 -0.32 21.13 -10.39
N GLU A 180 -0.95 20.38 -9.50
CA GLU A 180 -2.39 20.13 -9.58
C GLU A 180 -3.15 21.24 -8.89
N GLU A 181 -4.30 21.61 -9.44
CA GLU A 181 -5.20 22.58 -8.85
C GLU A 181 -6.34 21.85 -8.13
N GLU A 182 -6.71 22.34 -6.95
CA GLU A 182 -7.92 21.98 -6.24
C GLU A 182 -8.87 23.16 -6.19
N VAL A 183 -10.16 22.85 -6.29
CA VAL A 183 -11.20 23.83 -6.13
C VAL A 183 -12.11 23.46 -4.96
N HIS A 184 -12.58 24.47 -4.24
CA HIS A 184 -13.63 24.35 -3.25
C HIS A 184 -14.92 24.87 -3.85
N ALA A 185 -15.92 24.03 -3.97
CA ALA A 185 -17.18 24.39 -4.58
C ALA A 185 -18.38 23.92 -3.77
N ARG A 186 -19.49 24.60 -3.98
CA ARG A 186 -20.83 24.16 -3.55
C ARG A 186 -21.64 23.77 -4.75
N HIS A 187 -22.54 22.80 -4.58
CA HIS A 187 -23.47 22.43 -5.61
C HIS A 187 -24.90 22.22 -5.10
N ILE A 188 -25.85 22.31 -6.03
CA ILE A 188 -27.23 21.88 -5.85
C ILE A 188 -27.52 20.90 -6.95
N LEU A 189 -27.99 19.70 -6.62
CA LEU A 189 -28.36 18.65 -7.56
C LEU A 189 -29.88 18.51 -7.57
N VAL A 190 -30.48 18.51 -8.77
CA VAL A 190 -31.91 18.28 -8.97
C VAL A 190 -32.16 17.33 -10.13
N ALA A 191 -33.35 16.76 -10.17
CA ALA A 191 -33.69 15.75 -11.17
C ALA A 191 -33.95 16.34 -12.58
N THR A 192 -34.50 17.55 -12.66
CA THR A 192 -34.92 18.14 -13.92
C THR A 192 -34.20 19.45 -14.23
N GLU A 193 -34.07 19.74 -15.52
CA GLU A 193 -33.47 20.97 -16.01
C GLU A 193 -34.26 22.22 -15.61
N ASP A 194 -35.61 22.11 -15.61
CA ASP A 194 -36.50 23.21 -15.27
C ASP A 194 -36.40 23.60 -13.80
N GLU A 195 -36.28 22.61 -12.89
CA GLU A 195 -35.98 22.87 -11.48
C GLU A 195 -34.65 23.60 -11.32
N ALA A 196 -33.61 23.15 -12.04
CA ALA A 196 -32.28 23.78 -11.99
C ALA A 196 -32.31 25.23 -12.49
N LYS A 197 -33.06 25.51 -13.59
CA LYS A 197 -33.24 26.88 -14.11
C LYS A 197 -34.01 27.76 -13.12
N ALA A 198 -35.05 27.24 -12.46
CA ALA A 198 -35.75 27.97 -11.41
C ALA A 198 -34.85 28.35 -10.24
N ILE A 199 -34.00 27.40 -9.79
CA ILE A 199 -33.04 27.64 -8.72
C ILE A 199 -32.02 28.72 -9.13
N ILE A 200 -31.47 28.65 -10.35
CA ILE A 200 -30.55 29.68 -10.87
C ILE A 200 -31.25 31.06 -10.87
N ALA A 201 -32.50 31.13 -11.24
CA ALA A 201 -33.29 32.40 -11.22
C ALA A 201 -33.46 32.94 -9.79
N ASP A 202 -33.69 32.07 -8.80
CA ASP A 202 -33.80 32.47 -7.40
C ASP A 202 -32.49 32.90 -6.80
N LEU A 203 -31.38 32.22 -7.15
CA LEU A 203 -30.02 32.64 -6.78
C LEU A 203 -29.68 34.02 -7.36
N LYS A 204 -30.03 34.30 -8.60
CA LYS A 204 -29.85 35.62 -9.23
C LYS A 204 -30.71 36.73 -8.58
N LYS A 205 -31.82 36.38 -7.92
CA LYS A 205 -32.62 37.32 -7.10
C LYS A 205 -32.05 37.55 -5.70
N GLY A 206 -30.96 36.87 -5.34
CA GLY A 206 -30.29 37.05 -4.05
C GLY A 206 -30.68 36.01 -2.97
N THR A 207 -31.43 34.95 -3.33
CA THR A 207 -31.63 33.84 -2.36
C THR A 207 -30.31 33.16 -2.04
N ALA A 208 -30.09 32.87 -0.77
CA ALA A 208 -28.86 32.26 -0.32
C ALA A 208 -28.68 30.85 -0.87
N PHE A 209 -27.49 30.53 -1.38
CA PHE A 209 -27.16 29.25 -2.02
C PHE A 209 -27.33 28.07 -1.05
N ASP A 210 -26.83 28.20 0.17
CA ASP A 210 -26.91 27.20 1.24
C ASP A 210 -28.35 26.86 1.62
N LYS A 211 -29.23 27.85 1.62
CA LYS A 211 -30.65 27.65 1.88
C LYS A 211 -31.31 26.81 0.76
N LEU A 212 -31.08 27.16 -0.50
CA LEU A 212 -31.64 26.41 -1.63
C LEU A 212 -31.02 25.00 -1.73
N ALA A 213 -29.76 24.84 -1.39
CA ALA A 213 -29.11 23.52 -1.33
C ALA A 213 -29.80 22.62 -0.28
N LYS A 214 -30.03 23.13 0.94
CA LYS A 214 -30.74 22.39 2.00
C LYS A 214 -32.16 22.02 1.64
N GLU A 215 -32.88 22.93 0.97
CA GLU A 215 -34.29 22.75 0.66
C GLU A 215 -34.55 21.91 -0.60
N LYS A 216 -33.70 22.08 -1.63
CA LYS A 216 -34.01 21.60 -2.99
C LYS A 216 -33.04 20.50 -3.47
N SER A 217 -31.82 20.40 -2.92
CA SER A 217 -30.86 19.42 -3.41
C SER A 217 -31.34 17.98 -3.16
N THR A 218 -31.25 17.15 -4.20
CA THR A 218 -31.43 15.70 -4.10
C THR A 218 -30.19 14.99 -3.53
N ASP A 219 -29.03 15.60 -3.61
CA ASP A 219 -27.85 15.17 -2.85
C ASP A 219 -28.01 15.59 -1.37
N LYS A 220 -28.45 14.65 -0.55
CA LYS A 220 -28.71 14.91 0.86
C LYS A 220 -27.47 15.07 1.70
N ALA A 221 -26.34 14.49 1.26
CA ALA A 221 -25.09 14.57 2.00
C ALA A 221 -24.53 16.00 1.97
N SER A 222 -24.21 16.52 0.80
CA SER A 222 -23.74 17.91 0.67
C SER A 222 -24.85 18.93 0.92
N GLY A 223 -26.09 18.60 0.54
CA GLY A 223 -27.25 19.47 0.74
C GLY A 223 -27.44 19.89 2.19
N ALA A 224 -27.29 18.98 3.16
CA ALA A 224 -27.36 19.28 4.59
C ALA A 224 -26.33 20.33 5.03
N GLU A 225 -25.15 20.32 4.40
CA GLU A 225 -24.04 21.26 4.62
C GLU A 225 -24.12 22.49 3.68
N GLY A 226 -25.32 22.77 3.10
CA GLY A 226 -25.50 23.90 2.19
C GLY A 226 -24.84 23.70 0.83
N GLY A 227 -24.72 22.46 0.40
CA GLY A 227 -24.16 22.05 -0.88
C GLY A 227 -22.63 21.96 -0.91
N ASP A 228 -21.96 22.08 0.24
CA ASP A 228 -20.50 22.09 0.33
C ASP A 228 -19.89 20.73 -0.04
N LEU A 229 -18.93 20.74 -1.00
CA LEU A 229 -18.21 19.56 -1.45
C LEU A 229 -16.77 19.50 -0.92
N GLY A 230 -16.32 20.54 -0.18
CA GLY A 230 -14.94 20.66 0.21
C GLY A 230 -13.99 20.90 -0.97
N TRP A 231 -12.72 20.61 -0.76
CA TRP A 231 -11.66 20.69 -1.77
C TRP A 231 -11.59 19.40 -2.58
N PHE A 232 -11.54 19.52 -3.89
CA PHE A 232 -11.42 18.37 -4.80
C PHE A 232 -10.58 18.71 -6.02
N LYS A 233 -9.94 17.68 -6.59
CA LYS A 233 -9.19 17.74 -7.84
C LYS A 233 -10.13 17.51 -9.03
N LYS A 234 -9.67 17.88 -10.22
CA LYS A 234 -10.42 17.64 -11.46
C LYS A 234 -10.70 16.15 -11.70
N SER A 235 -9.80 15.28 -11.28
CA SER A 235 -9.93 13.81 -11.37
C SER A 235 -10.95 13.17 -10.44
N ASP A 236 -11.37 13.88 -9.39
CA ASP A 236 -12.21 13.32 -8.33
C ASP A 236 -13.71 13.39 -8.70
N MET A 237 -14.03 14.14 -9.74
CA MET A 237 -15.40 14.40 -10.17
C MET A 237 -15.67 13.87 -11.59
N VAL A 238 -16.95 13.65 -11.91
CA VAL A 238 -17.33 13.33 -13.29
C VAL A 238 -16.97 14.48 -14.22
N LYS A 239 -16.61 14.15 -15.44
CA LYS A 239 -16.00 15.06 -16.42
C LYS A 239 -16.76 16.36 -16.59
N GLU A 240 -18.06 16.28 -16.82
CA GLU A 240 -18.92 17.44 -17.10
C GLU A 240 -18.98 18.40 -15.91
N PHE A 241 -19.07 17.85 -14.70
CA PHE A 241 -19.03 18.62 -13.45
C PHE A 241 -17.68 19.29 -13.25
N ALA A 242 -16.59 18.51 -13.40
CA ALA A 242 -15.24 19.00 -13.21
C ALA A 242 -14.89 20.13 -14.20
N GLU A 243 -15.23 19.95 -15.49
CA GLU A 243 -14.98 20.98 -16.50
C GLU A 243 -15.73 22.27 -16.17
N ALA A 244 -16.97 22.20 -15.72
CA ALA A 244 -17.73 23.37 -15.33
C ALA A 244 -17.17 24.03 -14.06
N ALA A 245 -16.87 23.27 -13.00
CA ALA A 245 -16.36 23.80 -11.75
C ALA A 245 -15.00 24.50 -11.92
N PHE A 246 -14.08 23.89 -12.69
CA PHE A 246 -12.75 24.46 -12.94
C PHE A 246 -12.75 25.62 -13.94
N ALA A 247 -13.80 25.82 -14.72
CA ALA A 247 -13.96 26.98 -15.59
C ALA A 247 -14.43 28.26 -14.85
N LEU A 248 -15.08 28.11 -13.68
CA LEU A 248 -15.59 29.24 -12.89
C LEU A 248 -14.44 30.00 -12.21
N LYS A 249 -14.63 31.30 -12.02
CA LYS A 249 -13.77 32.11 -11.12
C LYS A 249 -14.31 32.09 -9.71
N LYS A 250 -13.46 32.40 -8.75
CA LYS A 250 -13.85 32.49 -7.33
C LYS A 250 -15.09 33.38 -7.15
N GLY A 251 -16.10 32.85 -6.50
CA GLY A 251 -17.39 33.48 -6.27
C GLY A 251 -18.41 33.35 -7.41
N GLU A 252 -18.00 32.86 -8.58
CA GLU A 252 -18.91 32.66 -9.72
C GLU A 252 -19.74 31.36 -9.55
N MET A 253 -20.90 31.34 -10.19
CA MET A 253 -21.74 30.15 -10.30
C MET A 253 -22.06 29.85 -11.76
N THR A 254 -22.44 28.61 -12.05
CA THR A 254 -22.90 28.22 -13.39
C THR A 254 -24.16 29.00 -13.78
N GLU A 255 -24.17 29.58 -14.96
CA GLU A 255 -25.33 30.32 -15.49
C GLU A 255 -26.37 29.40 -16.09
N THR A 256 -25.98 28.20 -16.46
CA THR A 256 -26.83 27.14 -17.02
C THR A 256 -26.63 25.85 -16.22
N PRO A 257 -27.68 25.00 -16.13
CA PRO A 257 -27.57 23.70 -15.49
C PRO A 257 -26.54 22.81 -16.16
N ILE A 258 -25.71 22.13 -15.36
CA ILE A 258 -24.73 21.15 -15.84
C ILE A 258 -25.32 19.74 -15.73
N LYS A 259 -25.53 19.11 -16.87
CA LYS A 259 -26.11 17.76 -16.95
C LYS A 259 -24.99 16.71 -16.69
N THR A 260 -25.28 15.78 -15.78
CA THR A 260 -24.47 14.56 -15.54
C THR A 260 -25.39 13.34 -15.49
N GLN A 261 -24.82 12.15 -15.28
CA GLN A 261 -25.61 10.94 -15.06
C GLN A 261 -26.46 10.98 -13.77
N PHE A 262 -26.17 11.87 -12.83
CA PHE A 262 -26.88 12.01 -11.55
C PHE A 262 -28.03 12.99 -11.62
N GLY A 263 -28.10 13.82 -12.63
CA GLY A 263 -29.12 14.89 -12.80
C GLY A 263 -28.48 16.20 -13.26
N TYR A 264 -29.10 17.31 -12.82
CA TYR A 264 -28.70 18.66 -13.19
C TYR A 264 -28.10 19.37 -11.98
N HIS A 265 -26.87 19.88 -12.16
CA HIS A 265 -26.08 20.56 -11.12
C HIS A 265 -26.07 22.07 -11.37
N ILE A 266 -26.18 22.83 -10.29
CA ILE A 266 -25.81 24.23 -10.18
C ILE A 266 -24.58 24.28 -9.32
N ILE A 267 -23.50 24.86 -9.80
CA ILE A 267 -22.18 24.83 -9.13
C ILE A 267 -21.80 26.28 -8.83
N ARG A 268 -21.30 26.54 -7.62
CA ARG A 268 -20.68 27.80 -7.23
C ARG A 268 -19.25 27.53 -6.74
N LEU A 269 -18.29 28.22 -7.33
CA LEU A 269 -16.90 28.13 -6.89
C LEU A 269 -16.65 29.05 -5.70
N GLU A 270 -16.27 28.46 -4.57
CA GLU A 270 -15.93 29.21 -3.35
C GLU A 270 -14.47 29.69 -3.35
N ASP A 271 -13.54 28.77 -3.69
CA ASP A 271 -12.12 29.09 -3.74
C ASP A 271 -11.37 28.10 -4.65
N ARG A 272 -10.10 28.43 -4.92
CA ARG A 272 -9.16 27.55 -5.62
C ARG A 272 -7.78 27.67 -5.01
N ARG A 273 -7.04 26.56 -5.01
CA ARG A 273 -5.68 26.50 -4.50
C ARG A 273 -4.85 25.52 -5.31
N GLN A 274 -3.56 25.61 -5.17
CA GLN A 274 -2.67 24.53 -5.57
C GLN A 274 -2.83 23.37 -4.59
N ALA A 275 -3.04 22.17 -5.12
CA ALA A 275 -3.15 20.96 -4.30
C ALA A 275 -1.87 20.80 -3.47
N PRO A 276 -1.97 20.49 -2.19
CA PRO A 276 -0.79 20.14 -1.40
C PRO A 276 -0.14 18.90 -2.01
N PRO A 277 1.20 18.83 -2.01
CA PRO A 277 1.88 17.64 -2.49
C PRO A 277 1.50 16.44 -1.60
N PRO A 278 1.46 15.23 -2.16
CA PRO A 278 1.20 14.02 -1.38
C PRO A 278 2.24 13.87 -0.27
N ALA A 279 1.83 13.39 0.89
CA ALA A 279 2.73 13.19 2.03
C ALA A 279 3.79 12.10 1.72
N PHE A 280 4.97 12.21 2.36
CA PHE A 280 6.05 11.23 2.21
C PHE A 280 5.57 9.80 2.54
N GLU A 281 4.78 9.66 3.60
CA GLU A 281 4.22 8.40 4.07
C GLU A 281 3.36 7.72 3.01
N GLU A 282 2.60 8.49 2.25
CA GLU A 282 1.73 7.99 1.17
C GLU A 282 2.53 7.45 -0.03
N MET A 283 3.73 7.98 -0.24
CA MET A 283 4.60 7.61 -1.36
C MET A 283 5.72 6.65 -0.97
N SER A 284 6.01 6.50 0.31
CA SER A 284 7.21 5.82 0.81
C SER A 284 7.36 4.38 0.32
N ASP A 285 6.27 3.61 0.30
CA ASP A 285 6.30 2.22 -0.13
C ASP A 285 6.56 2.11 -1.64
N GLN A 286 5.89 2.94 -2.44
CA GLN A 286 6.12 2.98 -3.88
C GLN A 286 7.57 3.38 -4.21
N LEU A 287 8.08 4.42 -3.54
CA LEU A 287 9.45 4.89 -3.74
C LEU A 287 10.48 3.83 -3.31
N ARG A 288 10.19 3.09 -2.25
CA ARG A 288 11.03 1.96 -1.79
C ARG A 288 11.09 0.85 -2.82
N GLU A 289 9.95 0.47 -3.39
CA GLU A 289 9.90 -0.54 -4.45
C GLU A 289 10.63 -0.10 -5.73
N GLU A 290 10.49 1.16 -6.12
CA GLU A 290 11.18 1.73 -7.28
C GLU A 290 12.71 1.69 -7.07
N LEU A 291 13.20 2.19 -5.94
CA LEU A 291 14.63 2.17 -5.61
C LEU A 291 15.19 0.75 -5.46
N ALA A 292 14.43 -0.18 -4.89
CA ALA A 292 14.84 -1.58 -4.82
C ALA A 292 14.99 -2.19 -6.21
N ARG A 293 14.02 -1.94 -7.09
CA ARG A 293 14.04 -2.42 -8.48
C ARG A 293 15.20 -1.84 -9.28
N GLU A 294 15.45 -0.53 -9.18
CA GLU A 294 16.60 0.13 -9.78
C GLU A 294 17.92 -0.44 -9.26
N THR A 295 18.01 -0.66 -7.94
CA THR A 295 19.19 -1.27 -7.30
C THR A 295 19.49 -2.65 -7.86
N VAL A 296 18.48 -3.53 -7.96
CA VAL A 296 18.62 -4.88 -8.52
C VAL A 296 19.03 -4.82 -9.98
N THR A 297 18.38 -3.97 -10.79
CA THR A 297 18.69 -3.81 -12.21
C THR A 297 20.14 -3.36 -12.39
N SER A 298 20.55 -2.30 -11.72
CA SER A 298 21.92 -1.78 -11.79
C SER A 298 22.98 -2.80 -11.37
N MET A 299 22.68 -3.56 -10.29
CA MET A 299 23.59 -4.62 -9.83
C MET A 299 23.70 -5.76 -10.85
N LEU A 300 22.59 -6.21 -11.42
CA LEU A 300 22.61 -7.25 -12.43
C LEU A 300 23.33 -6.81 -13.71
N ASP A 301 23.20 -5.54 -14.12
CA ASP A 301 23.91 -4.99 -15.25
C ASP A 301 25.41 -4.95 -15.00
N GLN A 302 25.85 -4.54 -13.79
CA GLN A 302 27.26 -4.57 -13.39
C GLN A 302 27.82 -6.01 -13.38
N LEU A 303 27.09 -6.97 -12.82
CA LEU A 303 27.50 -8.37 -12.79
C LEU A 303 27.59 -8.96 -14.20
N ARG A 304 26.64 -8.64 -15.08
CA ARG A 304 26.68 -9.07 -16.47
C ARG A 304 27.82 -8.46 -17.25
N ALA A 305 28.11 -7.18 -17.03
CA ALA A 305 29.22 -6.51 -17.69
C ALA A 305 30.59 -7.08 -17.28
N ALA A 306 30.71 -7.56 -16.04
CA ALA A 306 31.95 -8.18 -15.52
C ALA A 306 32.11 -9.65 -15.88
N ALA A 307 31.01 -10.34 -16.29
CA ALA A 307 31.00 -11.77 -16.55
C ALA A 307 31.23 -12.10 -18.04
N LYS A 308 31.99 -13.16 -18.28
CA LYS A 308 32.04 -13.78 -19.61
C LYS A 308 30.82 -14.71 -19.77
N ILE A 309 29.88 -14.34 -20.62
CA ILE A 309 28.62 -15.07 -20.82
C ILE A 309 28.57 -15.64 -22.23
N ASP A 310 28.67 -16.94 -22.34
CA ASP A 310 28.46 -17.68 -23.60
C ASP A 310 27.02 -18.26 -23.57
N LYS A 311 26.18 -17.89 -24.49
CA LYS A 311 24.81 -18.41 -24.64
C LYS A 311 24.74 -19.43 -25.75
N PHE A 312 23.93 -20.47 -25.55
CA PHE A 312 23.68 -21.51 -26.50
C PHE A 312 22.17 -21.71 -26.70
N ASN A 313 21.77 -22.21 -27.87
CA ASN A 313 20.40 -22.65 -28.10
C ASN A 313 20.11 -23.94 -27.32
N MET A 314 18.85 -24.38 -27.29
CA MET A 314 18.43 -25.60 -26.56
C MET A 314 19.11 -26.87 -27.08
N ASP A 315 19.55 -26.87 -28.34
CA ASP A 315 20.30 -27.96 -28.99
C ASP A 315 21.82 -27.90 -28.77
N GLY A 316 22.30 -26.91 -27.99
CA GLY A 316 23.72 -26.69 -27.72
C GLY A 316 24.46 -25.91 -28.80
N SER A 317 23.82 -25.53 -29.91
CA SER A 317 24.40 -24.70 -30.96
C SER A 317 24.58 -23.24 -30.50
N LYS A 318 25.53 -22.51 -31.07
CA LYS A 318 25.64 -21.07 -30.83
C LYS A 318 24.49 -20.36 -31.54
N PRO A 319 23.84 -19.37 -30.87
CA PRO A 319 22.81 -18.56 -31.51
C PRO A 319 23.42 -17.82 -32.70
N GLU A 320 22.69 -17.79 -33.80
CA GLU A 320 23.08 -16.93 -34.92
C GLU A 320 23.14 -15.46 -34.46
N PRO A 321 24.15 -14.70 -34.93
CA PRO A 321 24.20 -13.29 -34.62
C PRO A 321 22.91 -12.61 -35.10
N VAL A 322 22.07 -12.13 -34.16
CA VAL A 322 20.89 -11.34 -34.49
C VAL A 322 21.42 -10.12 -35.23
N ALA A 323 21.24 -10.07 -36.55
CA ALA A 323 21.55 -8.91 -37.35
C ALA A 323 20.91 -7.69 -36.67
N ALA A 324 21.73 -6.73 -36.32
CA ALA A 324 21.27 -5.51 -35.64
C ALA A 324 20.10 -4.96 -36.47
N LYS A 325 18.90 -4.93 -35.86
CA LYS A 325 17.73 -4.33 -36.50
C LYS A 325 18.14 -2.92 -36.93
N PRO A 326 18.06 -2.57 -38.22
CA PRO A 326 18.46 -1.26 -38.68
C PRO A 326 17.70 -0.23 -37.83
N ALA A 327 18.44 0.73 -37.27
CA ALA A 327 17.86 1.86 -36.53
C ALA A 327 16.74 2.45 -37.37
N ALA A 328 15.56 2.59 -36.82
CA ALA A 328 14.44 3.23 -37.51
C ALA A 328 14.93 4.58 -38.07
N PRO A 329 14.62 4.91 -39.34
CA PRO A 329 15.08 6.13 -39.95
C PRO A 329 14.64 7.33 -39.08
N ALA A 330 15.58 8.20 -38.76
CA ALA A 330 15.32 9.42 -38.03
C ALA A 330 14.17 10.18 -38.70
N LYS A 331 13.16 10.53 -37.91
CA LYS A 331 12.01 11.33 -38.34
C LYS A 331 12.54 12.57 -39.06
N PRO A 332 12.14 12.86 -40.30
CA PRO A 332 12.65 14.05 -41.01
C PRO A 332 12.33 15.29 -40.19
N ALA A 333 13.34 16.14 -40.04
CA ALA A 333 13.20 17.45 -39.41
C ALA A 333 12.12 18.25 -40.13
N ALA A 334 11.22 18.87 -39.36
CA ALA A 334 10.19 19.76 -39.91
C ALA A 334 10.84 20.88 -40.72
N PRO A 335 10.27 21.27 -41.86
CA PRO A 335 10.85 22.35 -42.67
C PRO A 335 10.78 23.67 -41.90
N THR A 336 11.91 24.31 -41.78
CA THR A 336 12.06 25.68 -41.26
C THR A 336 11.29 26.61 -42.17
N LEU A 337 10.20 27.19 -41.72
CA LEU A 337 9.49 28.27 -42.40
C LEU A 337 10.41 29.50 -42.47
N ALA A 338 10.82 29.85 -43.66
CA ALA A 338 11.51 31.10 -43.94
C ALA A 338 10.60 32.31 -43.68
N PRO A 339 11.10 33.42 -43.15
CA PRO A 339 10.28 34.60 -42.92
C PRO A 339 9.89 35.27 -44.28
N SER A 340 8.58 35.53 -44.44
CA SER A 340 8.05 36.25 -45.58
C SER A 340 8.53 37.71 -45.57
N PRO A 341 8.84 38.30 -46.72
CA PRO A 341 9.22 39.71 -46.79
C PRO A 341 7.99 40.61 -46.63
N VAL A 342 8.14 41.59 -45.77
CA VAL A 342 7.20 42.70 -45.59
C VAL A 342 7.21 43.60 -46.85
N LYS A 343 6.04 43.83 -47.38
CA LYS A 343 5.71 45.00 -48.20
C LYS A 343 4.55 45.74 -47.57
#